data_e87b9a1a4908fe684b93ee237ee1e17c
#
_entry.id   e87b9a1a4908fe684b93ee237ee1e17c
#
_cell.length_a   1.000
_cell.length_b   1.000
_cell.length_c   1.000
_cell.angle_alpha   90.00
_cell.angle_beta   90.00
_cell.angle_gamma   90.00
#
_symmetry.space_group_name_H-M   'P 1'
#
loop_
_entity.id
_entity.type
_entity.pdbx_description
1 polymer ?
#
loop_
_entity_poly.entity_id
_entity_poly.type
_entity_poly.pdbx_seq_one_letter_code
_entity_poly.pdbx_strand_id
1 'polypeptide(L)'
;MMSHLGPLRCGAWAALLRQPLRPPRALCIRAAGCHSQVAQAVLTSQLKPHEEKPNFIIKVPKGTRDFSPHQMVVREKILEKIISCFKRHGARGLDTPAFELTEMLTEKYEDTFGLMYDLKDQGGELLSLRYDLTVPFARYLAMNKLKKMKRYQVGKVWRRESPALVQGRYREFCQCDFDIAGEFDPMIPDAECLKIMCEILSGLQLGDFLIKMPWEDVRHEMVAKKGLAPEVADRIGEYVQCHGGISLVEKLSKDPRLSQSQLALQGLGDLKLLFEYLTLFGIAEKISFDLSLARGLDYYTGVIYEAVLLQSPGWAGKEALNVGSVAAGGRYDGLVAQFDPKGHNVPCVGLSIGVERIFCLVEQKMKASGEKVRTIETQVFVATPQRNFLRERLKIITELWDAGIKAEMLYKNNPKLLTQLLYCEKTDIPLMVIIGEQEQKEGVIKLRSVASREEVTINRESLVAEIQKRLSES
;
A
#
# COMPACT_ATOMS: atom_id res chain seq x y z
N MET A 1 -26.13 -58.56 -21.21
CA MET A 1 -27.49 -58.21 -20.77
C MET A 1 -27.44 -56.73 -20.38
N MET A 2 -27.55 -55.79 -21.28
CA MET A 2 -28.76 -55.15 -21.87
C MET A 2 -29.75 -54.78 -20.77
N SER A 3 -29.89 -53.53 -20.56
CA SER A 3 -30.77 -52.44 -20.99
C SER A 3 -31.34 -51.75 -19.74
N HIS A 4 -31.34 -50.46 -19.55
CA HIS A 4 -32.25 -49.45 -20.03
C HIS A 4 -31.78 -48.07 -19.55
N LEU A 5 -31.32 -47.23 -20.45
CA LEU A 5 -31.25 -45.79 -20.28
C LEU A 5 -32.38 -45.16 -21.11
N GLY A 6 -33.38 -44.65 -20.42
CA GLY A 6 -34.44 -43.84 -21.00
C GLY A 6 -33.97 -42.41 -21.31
N PRO A 7 -34.54 -41.74 -22.31
CA PRO A 7 -34.05 -40.43 -22.75
C PRO A 7 -34.50 -39.31 -21.84
N LEU A 8 -33.54 -38.51 -21.39
CA LEU A 8 -33.77 -37.22 -20.72
C LEU A 8 -34.38 -36.22 -21.71
N ARG A 9 -35.61 -35.83 -21.45
CA ARG A 9 -36.36 -34.81 -22.20
C ARG A 9 -35.69 -33.45 -22.06
N CYS A 10 -35.17 -32.95 -23.17
CA CYS A 10 -34.85 -31.55 -23.41
C CYS A 10 -36.16 -30.75 -23.48
N GLY A 11 -36.56 -30.04 -22.40
CA GLY A 11 -37.85 -29.36 -22.40
C GLY A 11 -38.05 -28.35 -21.27
N ALA A 12 -37.03 -27.55 -20.91
CA ALA A 12 -37.21 -26.49 -19.89
C ALA A 12 -36.49 -25.18 -20.17
N TRP A 13 -35.79 -25.03 -21.30
CA TRP A 13 -35.01 -23.79 -21.59
C TRP A 13 -35.63 -22.87 -22.64
N ALA A 14 -36.76 -23.27 -23.24
CA ALA A 14 -37.44 -22.47 -24.28
C ALA A 14 -38.49 -21.47 -23.75
N ALA A 15 -38.78 -21.46 -22.45
CA ALA A 15 -39.83 -20.60 -21.87
C ALA A 15 -39.31 -19.29 -21.24
N LEU A 16 -38.00 -19.05 -21.17
CA LEU A 16 -37.40 -17.87 -20.55
C LEU A 16 -37.02 -16.73 -21.52
N LEU A 17 -37.20 -16.91 -22.83
CA LEU A 17 -36.82 -15.95 -23.87
C LEU A 17 -38.00 -15.20 -24.54
N ARG A 18 -39.20 -15.24 -23.96
CA ARG A 18 -40.34 -14.46 -24.46
C ARG A 18 -41.03 -13.66 -23.34
N GLN A 19 -40.28 -12.75 -22.69
CA GLN A 19 -40.91 -11.61 -22.01
C GLN A 19 -40.46 -10.34 -22.73
N PRO A 20 -41.38 -9.41 -23.07
CA PRO A 20 -41.02 -8.13 -23.68
C PRO A 20 -40.24 -7.30 -22.66
N LEU A 21 -39.09 -6.79 -23.07
CA LEU A 21 -38.29 -5.81 -22.32
C LEU A 21 -39.19 -4.61 -22.01
N ARG A 22 -39.54 -4.45 -20.73
CA ARG A 22 -40.11 -3.20 -20.24
C ARG A 22 -39.00 -2.13 -20.31
N PRO A 23 -39.33 -0.90 -20.74
CA PRO A 23 -38.36 0.17 -20.75
C PRO A 23 -37.85 0.42 -19.32
N PRO A 24 -36.57 0.80 -19.15
CA PRO A 24 -36.00 1.07 -17.84
C PRO A 24 -36.82 2.18 -17.16
N ARG A 25 -37.41 1.86 -16.03
CA ARG A 25 -38.04 2.86 -15.16
C ARG A 25 -36.96 3.86 -14.77
N ALA A 26 -37.20 5.11 -15.09
CA ALA A 26 -36.41 6.24 -14.61
C ALA A 26 -36.15 6.07 -13.12
N LEU A 27 -34.86 6.08 -12.75
CA LEU A 27 -34.44 6.09 -11.36
C LEU A 27 -34.85 7.42 -10.77
N CYS A 28 -36.06 7.46 -10.18
CA CYS A 28 -36.51 8.60 -9.42
C CYS A 28 -35.75 8.54 -8.10
N ILE A 29 -34.63 9.27 -7.99
CA ILE A 29 -33.98 9.55 -6.72
C ILE A 29 -34.94 10.47 -5.95
N ARG A 30 -35.91 9.88 -5.29
CA ARG A 30 -36.60 10.56 -4.15
C ARG A 30 -35.60 10.49 -3.02
N ALA A 31 -35.09 11.63 -2.60
CA ALA A 31 -34.55 11.78 -1.26
C ALA A 31 -35.63 11.38 -0.27
N ALA A 32 -35.64 10.11 0.12
CA ALA A 32 -36.48 9.65 1.22
C ALA A 32 -35.86 10.22 2.50
N GLY A 33 -36.43 11.32 2.97
CA GLY A 33 -36.23 11.73 4.35
C GLY A 33 -36.72 10.61 5.25
N CYS A 34 -35.87 9.71 5.62
CA CYS A 34 -36.15 8.72 6.65
C CYS A 34 -36.07 9.42 8.00
N HIS A 35 -37.20 10.03 8.38
CA HIS A 35 -37.43 10.52 9.74
C HIS A 35 -37.78 9.32 10.61
N SER A 36 -36.78 8.58 11.09
CA SER A 36 -37.03 7.68 12.21
C SER A 36 -37.07 8.54 13.47
N GLN A 37 -38.23 8.58 14.12
CA GLN A 37 -38.45 9.28 15.39
C GLN A 37 -37.48 8.81 16.49
N VAL A 38 -36.91 7.63 16.37
CA VAL A 38 -35.88 7.08 17.29
C VAL A 38 -34.52 7.78 17.14
N ALA A 39 -34.10 8.11 15.91
CA ALA A 39 -32.85 8.85 15.68
C ALA A 39 -32.96 10.31 16.22
N GLN A 40 -34.12 10.91 16.13
CA GLN A 40 -34.37 12.25 16.66
C GLN A 40 -34.38 12.28 18.20
N ALA A 41 -34.92 11.23 18.84
CA ALA A 41 -34.96 11.14 20.31
C ALA A 41 -33.57 10.96 20.94
N VAL A 42 -32.65 10.26 20.28
CA VAL A 42 -31.25 10.07 20.75
C VAL A 42 -30.41 11.34 20.54
N LEU A 43 -30.66 12.09 19.47
CA LEU A 43 -29.93 13.35 19.23
C LEU A 43 -30.43 14.49 20.15
N THR A 44 -31.71 14.53 20.50
CA THR A 44 -32.25 15.60 21.33
C THR A 44 -31.95 15.45 22.83
N SER A 45 -31.63 14.26 23.31
CA SER A 45 -31.32 14.06 24.74
C SER A 45 -29.87 14.49 25.13
N GLN A 46 -29.02 14.84 24.18
CA GLN A 46 -27.62 15.26 24.46
C GLN A 46 -27.31 16.72 24.08
N LEU A 47 -28.25 17.45 23.49
CA LEU A 47 -28.02 18.85 23.13
C LEU A 47 -28.85 19.77 24.06
N LYS A 48 -28.23 20.21 25.17
CA LYS A 48 -28.66 21.45 25.82
C LYS A 48 -28.40 22.60 24.84
N PRO A 49 -29.32 23.56 24.62
CA PRO A 49 -29.06 24.69 23.74
C PRO A 49 -28.06 25.65 24.42
N HIS A 50 -26.74 25.46 24.10
CA HIS A 50 -25.78 26.54 24.27
C HIS A 50 -25.78 27.35 22.97
N GLU A 51 -26.22 28.60 23.06
CA GLU A 51 -26.23 29.60 21.96
C GLU A 51 -24.83 30.11 21.58
N GLU A 52 -23.77 29.35 21.79
CA GLU A 52 -22.46 29.65 21.19
C GLU A 52 -22.28 28.73 20.00
N LYS A 53 -22.16 29.30 18.78
CA LYS A 53 -21.71 28.57 17.59
C LYS A 53 -20.41 27.87 17.99
N PRO A 54 -20.38 26.53 18.00
CA PRO A 54 -19.17 25.83 18.39
C PRO A 54 -18.05 26.24 17.43
N ASN A 55 -17.02 26.87 17.97
CA ASN A 55 -15.81 27.22 17.21
C ASN A 55 -15.06 25.93 16.91
N PHE A 56 -15.50 25.18 15.87
CA PHE A 56 -14.83 23.98 15.41
C PHE A 56 -13.51 24.38 14.78
N ILE A 57 -12.42 23.99 15.41
CA ILE A 57 -11.10 24.06 14.76
C ILE A 57 -11.04 22.98 13.70
N ILE A 58 -11.07 23.39 12.43
CA ILE A 58 -10.96 22.48 11.28
C ILE A 58 -9.52 21.98 11.20
N LYS A 59 -9.28 20.74 11.64
CA LYS A 59 -7.97 20.08 11.60
C LYS A 59 -8.12 18.56 11.48
N VAL A 60 -7.11 17.91 10.92
CA VAL A 60 -6.99 16.45 10.97
C VAL A 60 -6.59 15.97 12.36
N PRO A 61 -6.92 14.74 12.79
CA PRO A 61 -6.43 14.17 14.04
C PRO A 61 -4.91 14.15 14.13
N LYS A 62 -4.38 14.28 15.36
CA LYS A 62 -2.93 14.28 15.59
C LYS A 62 -2.29 12.97 15.11
N GLY A 63 -1.28 13.06 14.24
CA GLY A 63 -0.58 11.90 13.69
C GLY A 63 -1.24 11.29 12.47
N THR A 64 -2.24 11.97 11.88
CA THR A 64 -2.83 11.64 10.58
C THR A 64 -2.58 12.77 9.58
N ARG A 65 -2.87 12.56 8.31
CA ARG A 65 -2.77 13.59 7.27
C ARG A 65 -3.72 13.33 6.11
N ASP A 66 -4.10 14.41 5.43
CA ASP A 66 -4.69 14.35 4.11
C ASP A 66 -3.61 14.27 3.03
N PHE A 67 -3.88 13.59 1.94
CA PHE A 67 -3.03 13.55 0.75
C PHE A 67 -3.68 14.36 -0.36
N SER A 68 -2.98 15.39 -0.84
CA SER A 68 -3.43 16.15 -2.01
C SER A 68 -3.43 15.27 -3.27
N PRO A 69 -4.16 15.66 -4.34
CA PRO A 69 -4.13 14.92 -5.61
C PRO A 69 -2.72 14.71 -6.16
N HIS A 70 -1.85 15.71 -6.07
CA HIS A 70 -0.45 15.59 -6.45
C HIS A 70 0.30 14.50 -5.65
N GLN A 71 0.06 14.45 -4.35
CA GLN A 71 0.67 13.45 -3.46
C GLN A 71 0.10 12.04 -3.73
N MET A 72 -1.18 11.96 -4.11
CA MET A 72 -1.80 10.68 -4.47
C MET A 72 -1.19 10.06 -5.71
N VAL A 73 -0.90 10.82 -6.76
CA VAL A 73 -0.20 10.29 -7.95
C VAL A 73 1.15 9.65 -7.60
N VAL A 74 1.93 10.33 -6.74
CA VAL A 74 3.21 9.78 -6.27
C VAL A 74 3.00 8.51 -5.47
N ARG A 75 2.01 8.51 -4.58
CA ARG A 75 1.67 7.37 -3.72
C ARG A 75 1.21 6.16 -4.53
N GLU A 76 0.38 6.37 -5.53
CA GLU A 76 -0.11 5.32 -6.43
C GLU A 76 1.02 4.68 -7.23
N LYS A 77 1.95 5.47 -7.78
CA LYS A 77 3.15 4.96 -8.44
C LYS A 77 4.04 4.09 -7.53
N ILE A 78 4.16 4.47 -6.25
CA ILE A 78 4.89 3.66 -5.25
C ILE A 78 4.16 2.33 -5.03
N LEU A 79 2.85 2.37 -4.78
CA LEU A 79 2.02 1.20 -4.55
C LEU A 79 2.01 0.25 -5.75
N GLU A 80 1.89 0.79 -6.97
CA GLU A 80 1.93 0.02 -8.21
C GLU A 80 3.24 -0.77 -8.36
N LYS A 81 4.39 -0.14 -8.10
CA LYS A 81 5.70 -0.82 -8.12
C LYS A 81 5.78 -1.94 -7.09
N ILE A 82 5.31 -1.70 -5.86
CA ILE A 82 5.31 -2.70 -4.79
C ILE A 82 4.40 -3.87 -5.14
N ILE A 83 3.14 -3.59 -5.50
CA ILE A 83 2.13 -4.61 -5.84
C ILE A 83 2.54 -5.41 -7.07
N SER A 84 3.10 -4.76 -8.10
CA SER A 84 3.61 -5.44 -9.29
C SER A 84 4.73 -6.42 -8.96
N CYS A 85 5.65 -6.04 -8.05
CA CYS A 85 6.70 -6.93 -7.55
C CYS A 85 6.09 -8.13 -6.81
N PHE A 86 5.16 -7.92 -5.88
CA PHE A 86 4.49 -8.99 -5.14
C PHE A 86 3.77 -9.98 -6.05
N LYS A 87 3.06 -9.47 -7.08
CA LYS A 87 2.39 -10.32 -8.08
C LYS A 87 3.37 -11.11 -8.94
N ARG A 88 4.51 -10.52 -9.33
CA ARG A 88 5.58 -11.21 -10.06
C ARG A 88 6.13 -12.40 -9.27
N HIS A 89 6.20 -12.29 -7.95
CA HIS A 89 6.57 -13.37 -7.03
C HIS A 89 5.42 -14.31 -6.67
N GLY A 90 4.30 -14.25 -7.38
CA GLY A 90 3.18 -15.19 -7.27
C GLY A 90 2.28 -15.02 -6.05
N ALA A 91 2.33 -13.88 -5.36
CA ALA A 91 1.45 -13.62 -4.23
C ALA A 91 0.02 -13.31 -4.68
N ARG A 92 -0.95 -13.75 -3.89
CA ARG A 92 -2.37 -13.48 -4.06
C ARG A 92 -2.81 -12.34 -3.14
N GLY A 93 -3.67 -11.47 -3.64
CA GLY A 93 -4.24 -10.40 -2.82
C GLY A 93 -5.13 -10.96 -1.71
N LEU A 94 -4.95 -10.43 -0.51
CA LEU A 94 -5.79 -10.70 0.66
C LEU A 94 -6.18 -9.35 1.28
N ASP A 95 -7.36 -9.25 1.86
CA ASP A 95 -7.73 -8.18 2.77
C ASP A 95 -8.37 -8.74 4.03
N THR A 96 -8.12 -8.09 5.17
CA THR A 96 -8.65 -8.42 6.49
C THR A 96 -9.33 -7.19 7.09
N PRO A 97 -10.25 -7.35 8.06
CA PRO A 97 -10.92 -6.21 8.69
C PRO A 97 -9.93 -5.19 9.26
N ALA A 98 -10.33 -3.91 9.24
CA ALA A 98 -9.54 -2.82 9.82
C ALA A 98 -9.49 -2.88 11.36
N PHE A 99 -10.44 -3.55 11.98
CA PHE A 99 -10.50 -3.82 13.42
C PHE A 99 -10.59 -5.31 13.66
N GLU A 100 -10.08 -5.73 14.79
CA GLU A 100 -10.04 -7.12 15.27
C GLU A 100 -10.63 -7.17 16.69
N LEU A 101 -11.02 -8.35 17.13
CA LEU A 101 -11.38 -8.57 18.54
C LEU A 101 -10.16 -8.22 19.42
N THR A 102 -10.36 -7.40 20.44
CA THR A 102 -9.27 -6.93 21.33
C THR A 102 -8.54 -8.10 21.95
N GLU A 103 -9.22 -9.16 22.36
CA GLU A 103 -8.63 -10.39 22.93
C GLU A 103 -7.64 -11.06 21.97
N MET A 104 -7.92 -11.03 20.65
CA MET A 104 -7.02 -11.61 19.64
C MET A 104 -5.71 -10.84 19.47
N LEU A 105 -5.69 -9.59 19.90
CA LEU A 105 -4.52 -8.71 19.80
C LEU A 105 -3.74 -8.65 21.12
N THR A 106 -4.41 -8.55 22.26
CA THR A 106 -3.79 -8.31 23.58
C THR A 106 -2.83 -9.40 23.99
N GLU A 107 -3.18 -10.67 23.78
CA GLU A 107 -2.30 -11.80 24.11
C GLU A 107 -1.01 -11.85 23.26
N LYS A 108 -0.96 -11.10 22.13
CA LYS A 108 0.14 -11.15 21.16
C LYS A 108 1.05 -9.92 21.19
N TYR A 109 0.64 -8.89 21.91
CA TYR A 109 1.33 -7.61 21.97
C TYR A 109 1.43 -7.10 23.41
N GLU A 110 1.86 -7.95 24.35
CA GLU A 110 1.94 -7.59 25.77
C GLU A 110 2.71 -6.28 25.99
N ASP A 111 3.88 -6.12 25.38
CA ASP A 111 4.72 -4.90 25.48
C ASP A 111 4.15 -3.70 24.71
N THR A 112 3.26 -3.91 23.72
CA THR A 112 2.73 -2.86 22.85
C THR A 112 1.24 -2.59 23.03
N PHE A 113 0.59 -3.28 23.98
CA PHE A 113 -0.85 -3.12 24.25
C PHE A 113 -1.25 -1.65 24.46
N GLY A 114 -0.45 -0.89 25.20
CA GLY A 114 -0.68 0.55 25.40
C GLY A 114 -0.59 1.42 24.12
N LEU A 115 -0.13 0.85 23.00
CA LEU A 115 0.00 1.53 21.71
C LEU A 115 -1.14 1.24 20.74
N MET A 116 -2.12 0.40 21.10
CA MET A 116 -3.29 0.12 20.29
C MET A 116 -4.40 1.17 20.48
N TYR A 117 -5.28 1.26 19.52
CA TYR A 117 -6.50 2.06 19.59
C TYR A 117 -7.70 1.16 19.83
N ASP A 118 -8.24 1.19 21.02
CA ASP A 118 -9.47 0.48 21.35
C ASP A 118 -10.67 1.31 20.90
N LEU A 119 -11.67 0.63 20.35
CA LEU A 119 -12.92 1.23 19.94
C LEU A 119 -13.90 1.18 21.11
N LYS A 120 -14.69 2.24 21.25
CA LYS A 120 -15.76 2.23 22.22
C LYS A 120 -16.79 1.19 21.78
N ASP A 121 -17.12 0.25 22.68
CA ASP A 121 -18.11 -0.78 22.41
C ASP A 121 -19.47 -0.17 22.00
N GLN A 122 -20.02 -0.69 20.91
CA GLN A 122 -21.34 -0.35 20.39
C GLN A 122 -22.16 -1.60 20.02
N GLY A 123 -21.66 -2.80 20.22
CA GLY A 123 -22.27 -4.05 19.78
C GLY A 123 -22.04 -5.25 20.67
N GLY A 124 -21.41 -5.09 21.84
CA GLY A 124 -21.15 -6.16 22.81
C GLY A 124 -19.83 -6.91 22.55
N GLU A 125 -19.05 -6.50 21.57
CA GLU A 125 -17.69 -7.02 21.32
C GLU A 125 -16.66 -5.92 21.58
N LEU A 126 -15.57 -6.26 22.27
CA LEU A 126 -14.44 -5.36 22.44
C LEU A 126 -13.58 -5.42 21.19
N LEU A 127 -13.42 -4.28 20.52
CA LEU A 127 -12.73 -4.15 19.26
C LEU A 127 -11.55 -3.19 19.39
N SER A 128 -10.47 -3.48 18.66
CA SER A 128 -9.31 -2.59 18.53
C SER A 128 -8.91 -2.45 17.06
N LEU A 129 -8.36 -1.30 16.70
CA LEU A 129 -7.79 -1.12 15.36
C LEU A 129 -6.51 -1.96 15.23
N ARG A 130 -6.36 -2.63 14.09
CA ARG A 130 -5.21 -3.50 13.82
C ARG A 130 -3.90 -2.70 13.89
N TYR A 131 -2.93 -3.26 14.62
CA TYR A 131 -1.61 -2.69 14.81
C TYR A 131 -0.66 -2.93 13.63
N ASP A 132 -0.81 -4.10 13.00
CA ASP A 132 -0.11 -4.56 11.79
C ASP A 132 -1.04 -5.40 10.89
N LEU A 133 -0.49 -6.02 9.84
CA LEU A 133 -1.20 -6.94 8.96
C LEU A 133 -0.77 -8.41 9.17
N THR A 134 0.21 -8.68 10.05
CA THR A 134 0.77 -10.02 10.30
C THR A 134 -0.14 -10.85 11.20
N VAL A 135 -0.57 -10.29 12.33
CA VAL A 135 -1.48 -10.98 13.27
C VAL A 135 -2.85 -11.28 12.64
N PRO A 136 -3.51 -10.35 11.92
CA PRO A 136 -4.71 -10.66 11.16
C PRO A 136 -4.53 -11.78 10.12
N PHE A 137 -3.35 -11.88 9.50
CA PHE A 137 -3.04 -12.95 8.57
C PHE A 137 -2.92 -14.30 9.27
N ALA A 138 -2.21 -14.39 10.40
CA ALA A 138 -2.09 -15.61 11.18
C ALA A 138 -3.47 -16.11 11.64
N ARG A 139 -4.32 -15.22 12.15
CA ARG A 139 -5.72 -15.52 12.46
C ARG A 139 -6.49 -16.05 11.25
N TYR A 140 -6.31 -15.42 10.08
CA TYR A 140 -6.97 -15.83 8.83
C TYR A 140 -6.56 -17.25 8.43
N LEU A 141 -5.29 -17.60 8.51
CA LEU A 141 -4.79 -18.95 8.24
C LEU A 141 -5.40 -20.00 9.17
N ALA A 142 -5.38 -19.73 10.48
CA ALA A 142 -5.94 -20.62 11.49
C ALA A 142 -7.45 -20.83 11.29
N MET A 143 -8.21 -19.74 11.14
CA MET A 143 -9.66 -19.77 10.96
C MET A 143 -10.09 -20.56 9.72
N ASN A 144 -9.35 -20.42 8.62
CA ASN A 144 -9.64 -21.12 7.36
C ASN A 144 -8.90 -22.46 7.21
N LYS A 145 -8.12 -22.88 8.22
CA LYS A 145 -7.33 -24.13 8.24
C LYS A 145 -6.40 -24.26 7.02
N LEU A 146 -5.80 -23.17 6.63
CA LEU A 146 -4.92 -23.13 5.47
C LEU A 146 -3.50 -23.55 5.88
N LYS A 147 -2.96 -24.54 5.17
CA LYS A 147 -1.60 -25.06 5.40
C LYS A 147 -0.54 -24.38 4.52
N LYS A 148 -0.93 -23.80 3.41
CA LYS A 148 -0.03 -23.12 2.46
C LYS A 148 -0.71 -21.91 1.84
N MET A 149 -0.03 -20.78 1.87
CA MET A 149 -0.48 -19.56 1.20
C MET A 149 0.70 -18.61 0.96
N LYS A 150 0.76 -18.02 -0.23
CA LYS A 150 1.60 -16.86 -0.52
C LYS A 150 0.66 -15.67 -0.77
N ARG A 151 0.72 -14.66 0.08
CA ARG A 151 -0.19 -13.53 0.03
C ARG A 151 0.52 -12.19 -0.03
N TYR A 152 -0.17 -11.16 -0.50
CA TYR A 152 0.15 -9.79 -0.21
C TYR A 152 -1.10 -9.05 0.28
N GLN A 153 -0.89 -8.04 1.10
CA GLN A 153 -1.94 -7.13 1.56
C GLN A 153 -1.43 -5.71 1.60
N VAL A 154 -2.27 -4.77 1.15
CA VAL A 154 -2.03 -3.34 1.30
C VAL A 154 -3.13 -2.79 2.19
N GLY A 155 -2.76 -2.22 3.33
CA GLY A 155 -3.76 -1.76 4.27
C GLY A 155 -3.25 -0.71 5.24
N LYS A 156 -4.17 0.10 5.77
CA LYS A 156 -3.87 1.01 6.86
C LYS A 156 -3.74 0.25 8.16
N VAL A 157 -2.82 0.71 9.00
CA VAL A 157 -2.61 0.24 10.38
C VAL A 157 -2.53 1.44 11.30
N TRP A 158 -2.75 1.22 12.62
CA TRP A 158 -2.88 2.30 13.58
C TRP A 158 -2.04 2.05 14.82
N ARG A 159 -1.21 3.05 15.19
CA ARG A 159 -0.32 2.98 16.37
C ARG A 159 -0.37 4.27 17.16
N ARG A 160 -0.60 4.19 18.48
CA ARG A 160 -0.64 5.36 19.38
C ARG A 160 0.73 5.94 19.72
N GLU A 161 1.74 5.61 18.96
CA GLU A 161 3.09 6.15 19.11
C GLU A 161 3.15 7.69 19.00
N SER A 162 4.22 8.27 19.51
CA SER A 162 4.49 9.71 19.30
C SER A 162 4.80 9.97 17.84
N PRO A 163 4.01 10.81 17.14
CA PRO A 163 4.21 11.04 15.72
C PRO A 163 5.43 11.92 15.45
N ALA A 164 6.21 11.59 14.43
CA ALA A 164 7.29 12.38 13.87
C ALA A 164 7.06 12.54 12.36
N LEU A 165 6.17 13.47 12.00
CA LEU A 165 5.62 13.61 10.65
C LEU A 165 6.70 13.88 9.59
N VAL A 166 7.75 14.65 9.94
CA VAL A 166 8.88 14.94 9.05
C VAL A 166 9.66 13.67 8.70
N GLN A 167 9.68 12.69 9.60
CA GLN A 167 10.35 11.39 9.39
C GLN A 167 9.41 10.29 8.85
N GLY A 168 8.18 10.63 8.45
CA GLY A 168 7.20 9.67 7.98
C GLY A 168 6.61 8.76 9.07
N ARG A 169 6.70 9.15 10.36
CA ARG A 169 6.04 8.46 11.48
C ARG A 169 4.66 9.05 11.72
N TYR A 170 3.65 8.30 11.37
CA TYR A 170 2.24 8.63 11.54
C TYR A 170 1.59 7.67 12.55
N ARG A 171 0.45 8.06 13.10
CA ARG A 171 -0.42 7.18 13.88
C ARG A 171 -1.32 6.32 13.01
N GLU A 172 -1.67 6.82 11.83
CA GLU A 172 -2.33 6.09 10.76
C GLU A 172 -1.39 6.07 9.56
N PHE A 173 -1.02 4.88 9.09
CA PHE A 173 -0.14 4.71 7.94
C PHE A 173 -0.43 3.42 7.19
N CYS A 174 0.04 3.32 5.96
CA CYS A 174 -0.17 2.17 5.10
C CYS A 174 1.03 1.24 5.13
N GLN A 175 0.77 -0.04 5.31
CA GLN A 175 1.73 -1.12 5.13
C GLN A 175 1.42 -1.89 3.85
N CYS A 176 2.47 -2.37 3.20
CA CYS A 176 2.41 -3.35 2.12
C CYS A 176 3.14 -4.58 2.60
N ASP A 177 2.39 -5.62 2.93
CA ASP A 177 2.90 -6.87 3.46
C ASP A 177 2.90 -7.96 2.40
N PHE A 178 3.95 -8.78 2.43
CA PHE A 178 4.08 -10.00 1.65
C PHE A 178 4.48 -11.14 2.56
N ASP A 179 3.77 -12.26 2.52
CA ASP A 179 4.02 -13.41 3.39
C ASP A 179 3.91 -14.74 2.65
N ILE A 180 4.74 -15.67 3.09
CA ILE A 180 4.76 -17.06 2.65
C ILE A 180 4.49 -17.94 3.87
N ALA A 181 3.37 -18.65 3.84
CA ALA A 181 2.96 -19.59 4.88
C ALA A 181 3.03 -21.02 4.34
N GLY A 182 3.55 -21.94 5.13
CA GLY A 182 3.60 -23.37 4.82
C GLY A 182 4.94 -24.02 5.17
N GLU A 183 4.97 -25.36 5.14
CA GLU A 183 6.20 -26.13 5.26
C GLU A 183 6.96 -26.14 3.93
N PHE A 184 8.19 -25.67 3.96
CA PHE A 184 9.11 -25.57 2.82
C PHE A 184 10.52 -25.94 3.25
N ASP A 185 11.42 -26.17 2.29
CA ASP A 185 12.84 -26.38 2.60
C ASP A 185 13.45 -25.11 3.22
N PRO A 186 14.44 -25.29 4.11
CA PRO A 186 15.01 -24.21 4.91
C PRO A 186 15.52 -23.05 4.05
N MET A 187 15.33 -21.82 4.52
CA MET A 187 15.84 -20.55 3.99
C MET A 187 15.39 -20.17 2.56
N ILE A 188 14.67 -21.03 1.83
CA ILE A 188 14.19 -20.67 0.47
C ILE A 188 13.17 -19.53 0.52
N PRO A 189 12.10 -19.60 1.35
CA PRO A 189 11.15 -18.49 1.46
C PRO A 189 11.77 -17.22 2.05
N ASP A 190 12.75 -17.38 2.96
CA ASP A 190 13.46 -16.26 3.60
C ASP A 190 14.30 -15.50 2.56
N ALA A 191 15.03 -16.22 1.71
CA ALA A 191 15.80 -15.64 0.61
C ALA A 191 14.89 -14.92 -0.40
N GLU A 192 13.71 -15.48 -0.71
CA GLU A 192 12.73 -14.82 -1.60
C GLU A 192 12.23 -13.51 -1.00
N CYS A 193 11.90 -13.45 0.30
CA CYS A 193 11.49 -12.22 0.96
C CYS A 193 12.59 -11.12 0.87
N LEU A 194 13.85 -11.48 1.10
CA LEU A 194 14.97 -10.55 0.97
C LEU A 194 15.17 -10.09 -0.49
N LYS A 195 14.98 -11.00 -1.46
CA LYS A 195 15.02 -10.65 -2.88
C LYS A 195 13.95 -9.64 -3.25
N ILE A 196 12.71 -9.84 -2.83
CA ILE A 196 11.59 -8.93 -3.05
C ILE A 196 11.88 -7.55 -2.45
N MET A 197 12.40 -7.50 -1.22
CA MET A 197 12.77 -6.25 -0.56
C MET A 197 13.84 -5.49 -1.38
N CYS A 198 14.89 -6.17 -1.83
CA CYS A 198 15.93 -5.57 -2.66
C CYS A 198 15.39 -5.09 -4.02
N GLU A 199 14.50 -5.84 -4.66
CA GLU A 199 13.91 -5.45 -5.95
C GLU A 199 13.06 -4.19 -5.82
N ILE A 200 12.22 -4.11 -4.79
CA ILE A 200 11.36 -2.95 -4.55
C ILE A 200 12.19 -1.71 -4.24
N LEU A 201 13.14 -1.80 -3.31
CA LEU A 201 13.96 -0.65 -2.93
C LEU A 201 14.84 -0.17 -4.09
N SER A 202 15.43 -1.09 -4.86
CA SER A 202 16.20 -0.75 -6.08
C SER A 202 15.29 -0.12 -7.15
N GLY A 203 14.08 -0.68 -7.37
CA GLY A 203 13.11 -0.17 -8.32
C GLY A 203 12.57 1.22 -7.98
N LEU A 204 12.55 1.58 -6.70
CA LEU A 204 12.17 2.91 -6.24
C LEU A 204 13.32 3.93 -6.32
N GLN A 205 14.55 3.48 -6.59
CA GLN A 205 15.75 4.33 -6.77
C GLN A 205 15.98 5.29 -5.59
N LEU A 206 15.82 4.80 -4.36
CA LEU A 206 15.94 5.61 -3.14
C LEU A 206 17.40 5.82 -2.68
N GLY A 207 18.39 5.27 -3.36
CA GLY A 207 19.79 5.28 -2.99
C GLY A 207 20.22 3.96 -2.33
N ASP A 208 21.47 3.93 -1.83
CA ASP A 208 22.02 2.76 -1.15
C ASP A 208 21.45 2.63 0.28
N PHE A 209 21.42 1.41 0.82
CA PHE A 209 20.84 1.14 2.13
C PHE A 209 21.71 0.19 2.97
N LEU A 210 21.82 0.48 4.27
CA LEU A 210 22.45 -0.36 5.29
C LEU A 210 21.97 0.03 6.71
N ILE A 211 22.25 -0.80 7.72
CA ILE A 211 21.70 -0.68 9.07
C ILE A 211 22.79 -0.35 10.08
N LYS A 212 22.55 0.59 11.02
CA LYS A 212 23.35 0.74 12.26
C LYS A 212 22.54 1.43 13.38
N MET A 213 22.74 0.97 14.64
CA MET A 213 22.36 1.68 15.88
C MET A 213 23.56 1.82 16.83
N PRO A 214 23.66 2.95 17.60
CA PRO A 214 24.73 3.14 18.60
C PRO A 214 24.57 2.18 19.78
N TRP A 215 25.62 1.43 20.12
CA TRP A 215 25.63 0.45 21.20
C TRP A 215 25.48 1.05 22.60
N GLU A 216 26.04 2.23 22.86
CA GLU A 216 26.11 2.83 24.19
C GLU A 216 24.72 3.09 24.83
N ASP A 217 23.77 3.52 24.04
CA ASP A 217 22.39 3.74 24.50
C ASP A 217 21.69 2.42 24.86
N VAL A 218 21.92 1.36 24.08
CA VAL A 218 21.37 0.03 24.30
C VAL A 218 21.94 -0.61 25.56
N ARG A 219 23.26 -0.47 25.80
CA ARG A 219 23.93 -0.97 27.01
C ARG A 219 23.35 -0.33 28.26
N HIS A 220 23.15 0.99 28.26
CA HIS A 220 22.56 1.71 29.41
C HIS A 220 21.13 1.20 29.69
N GLU A 221 20.33 0.97 28.67
CA GLU A 221 18.97 0.45 28.83
C GLU A 221 18.96 -0.99 29.37
N MET A 222 19.83 -1.86 28.88
CA MET A 222 19.96 -3.23 29.36
C MET A 222 20.31 -3.31 30.84
N VAL A 223 21.25 -2.50 31.29
CA VAL A 223 21.70 -2.51 32.70
C VAL A 223 20.71 -1.75 33.59
N ALA A 224 20.37 -0.51 33.24
CA ALA A 224 19.60 0.38 34.11
C ALA A 224 18.09 0.05 34.13
N LYS A 225 17.51 -0.33 33.01
CA LYS A 225 16.06 -0.56 32.88
C LYS A 225 15.68 -2.04 32.94
N LYS A 226 16.48 -2.93 32.34
CA LYS A 226 16.18 -4.37 32.27
C LYS A 226 16.94 -5.19 33.33
N GLY A 227 17.79 -4.56 34.15
CA GLY A 227 18.45 -5.22 35.29
C GLY A 227 19.51 -6.25 34.90
N LEU A 228 20.06 -6.19 33.69
CA LEU A 228 21.09 -7.11 33.24
C LEU A 228 22.42 -6.83 33.98
N ALA A 229 23.15 -7.88 34.39
CA ALA A 229 24.47 -7.70 34.97
C ALA A 229 25.42 -7.00 33.98
N PRO A 230 26.22 -5.98 34.42
CA PRO A 230 27.08 -5.21 33.54
C PRO A 230 28.04 -6.08 32.72
N GLU A 231 28.60 -7.12 33.30
CA GLU A 231 29.53 -8.05 32.64
C GLU A 231 28.85 -8.87 31.51
N VAL A 232 27.53 -9.13 31.65
CA VAL A 232 26.75 -9.78 30.62
C VAL A 232 26.46 -8.82 29.48
N ALA A 233 26.12 -7.56 29.81
CA ALA A 233 25.92 -6.49 28.84
C ALA A 233 27.21 -6.23 28.04
N ASP A 234 28.38 -6.19 28.67
CA ASP A 234 29.68 -5.99 28.04
C ASP A 234 30.02 -7.14 27.07
N ARG A 235 29.73 -8.40 27.47
CA ARG A 235 29.90 -9.57 26.57
C ARG A 235 28.97 -9.53 25.37
N ILE A 236 27.75 -9.07 25.54
CA ILE A 236 26.82 -8.84 24.42
C ILE A 236 27.41 -7.74 23.53
N GLY A 237 27.97 -6.68 24.13
CA GLY A 237 28.63 -5.57 23.43
C GLY A 237 29.76 -5.99 22.49
N GLU A 238 30.51 -7.05 22.82
CA GLU A 238 31.55 -7.62 21.94
C GLU A 238 30.96 -8.16 20.62
N TYR A 239 29.76 -8.76 20.69
CA TYR A 239 29.11 -9.34 19.51
C TYR A 239 28.26 -8.33 18.71
N VAL A 240 27.56 -7.41 19.37
CA VAL A 240 26.70 -6.44 18.67
C VAL A 240 27.45 -5.44 17.79
N GLN A 241 28.77 -5.34 17.96
CA GLN A 241 29.62 -4.56 17.05
C GLN A 241 29.98 -5.34 15.78
N CYS A 242 29.70 -6.64 15.75
CA CYS A 242 30.02 -7.48 14.61
C CYS A 242 28.95 -7.36 13.54
N HIS A 243 29.33 -6.88 12.37
CA HIS A 243 28.48 -6.85 11.17
C HIS A 243 29.32 -7.22 9.94
N GLY A 244 28.66 -7.82 8.94
CA GLY A 244 29.36 -8.23 7.71
C GLY A 244 28.60 -9.23 6.87
N GLY A 245 29.26 -9.77 5.87
CA GLY A 245 28.72 -10.80 4.98
C GLY A 245 29.01 -12.23 5.48
N ILE A 246 29.06 -13.16 4.53
CA ILE A 246 29.28 -14.58 4.80
C ILE A 246 30.56 -14.86 5.61
N SER A 247 31.62 -14.08 5.40
CA SER A 247 32.89 -14.21 6.14
C SER A 247 32.75 -14.04 7.65
N LEU A 248 31.78 -13.18 8.10
CA LEU A 248 31.46 -13.04 9.51
C LEU A 248 30.77 -14.30 10.04
N VAL A 249 29.84 -14.88 9.29
CA VAL A 249 29.15 -16.13 9.67
C VAL A 249 30.19 -17.25 9.85
N GLU A 250 31.14 -17.37 8.93
CA GLU A 250 32.22 -18.36 9.02
C GLU A 250 33.16 -18.12 10.22
N LYS A 251 33.46 -16.86 10.52
CA LYS A 251 34.24 -16.49 11.72
C LYS A 251 33.52 -16.87 12.99
N LEU A 252 32.23 -16.52 13.12
CA LEU A 252 31.44 -16.81 14.31
C LEU A 252 31.17 -18.32 14.50
N SER A 253 31.09 -19.09 13.42
CA SER A 253 30.96 -20.55 13.49
C SER A 253 32.16 -21.22 14.13
N LYS A 254 33.33 -20.56 14.15
CA LYS A 254 34.56 -21.01 14.78
C LYS A 254 34.78 -20.41 16.16
N ASP A 255 33.90 -19.55 16.65
CA ASP A 255 34.00 -18.95 17.97
C ASP A 255 33.82 -20.02 19.06
N PRO A 256 34.81 -20.19 20.01
CA PRO A 256 34.74 -21.22 21.03
C PRO A 256 33.54 -21.10 21.99
N ARG A 257 32.98 -19.90 22.17
CA ARG A 257 31.81 -19.66 23.03
C ARG A 257 30.52 -20.02 22.31
N LEU A 258 30.38 -19.58 21.04
CA LEU A 258 29.19 -19.86 20.24
C LEU A 258 29.11 -21.34 19.83
N SER A 259 30.25 -21.99 19.61
CA SER A 259 30.30 -23.43 19.29
C SER A 259 29.82 -24.35 20.40
N GLN A 260 29.72 -23.86 21.65
CA GLN A 260 29.13 -24.59 22.77
C GLN A 260 27.60 -24.56 22.79
N SER A 261 26.99 -23.64 22.02
CA SER A 261 25.53 -23.52 21.93
C SER A 261 25.03 -24.16 20.62
N GLN A 262 24.27 -25.25 20.76
CA GLN A 262 23.66 -25.91 19.60
C GLN A 262 22.71 -24.98 18.82
N LEU A 263 21.94 -24.11 19.53
CA LEU A 263 21.06 -23.14 18.91
C LEU A 263 21.85 -22.09 18.11
N ALA A 264 23.00 -21.63 18.64
CA ALA A 264 23.85 -20.68 17.91
C ALA A 264 24.43 -21.31 16.65
N LEU A 265 24.90 -22.55 16.72
CA LEU A 265 25.41 -23.28 15.56
C LEU A 265 24.33 -23.52 14.50
N GLN A 266 23.13 -23.88 14.93
CA GLN A 266 21.98 -24.03 14.03
C GLN A 266 21.68 -22.70 13.31
N GLY A 267 21.53 -21.59 14.04
CA GLY A 267 21.27 -20.28 13.45
C GLY A 267 22.37 -19.81 12.49
N LEU A 268 23.65 -20.07 12.82
CA LEU A 268 24.77 -19.78 11.93
C LEU A 268 24.75 -20.66 10.68
N GLY A 269 24.33 -21.93 10.82
CA GLY A 269 24.13 -22.85 9.69
C GLY A 269 23.03 -22.35 8.74
N ASP A 270 21.89 -21.92 9.30
CA ASP A 270 20.78 -21.35 8.55
C ASP A 270 21.22 -20.06 7.82
N LEU A 271 21.98 -19.18 8.49
CA LEU A 271 22.51 -17.97 7.86
C LEU A 271 23.51 -18.29 6.75
N LYS A 272 24.35 -19.31 6.91
CA LYS A 272 25.26 -19.74 5.86
C LYS A 272 24.52 -20.17 4.60
N LEU A 273 23.49 -21.01 4.77
CA LEU A 273 22.63 -21.47 3.69
C LEU A 273 21.87 -20.29 3.05
N LEU A 274 21.37 -19.37 3.87
CA LEU A 274 20.70 -18.15 3.38
C LEU A 274 21.66 -17.33 2.51
N PHE A 275 22.88 -17.05 2.93
CA PHE A 275 23.86 -16.31 2.13
C PHE A 275 24.24 -17.03 0.83
N GLU A 276 24.26 -18.35 0.80
CA GLU A 276 24.41 -19.11 -0.42
C GLU A 276 23.30 -18.79 -1.43
N TYR A 277 22.02 -18.83 -0.98
CA TYR A 277 20.89 -18.49 -1.84
C TYR A 277 20.89 -17.01 -2.25
N LEU A 278 21.25 -16.10 -1.35
CA LEU A 278 21.34 -14.67 -1.66
C LEU A 278 22.45 -14.39 -2.71
N THR A 279 23.51 -15.19 -2.71
CA THR A 279 24.55 -15.12 -3.74
C THR A 279 24.03 -15.57 -5.09
N LEU A 280 23.26 -16.67 -5.15
CA LEU A 280 22.59 -17.13 -6.36
C LEU A 280 21.56 -16.10 -6.89
N PHE A 281 20.90 -15.38 -6.00
CA PHE A 281 19.98 -14.30 -6.34
C PHE A 281 20.67 -12.98 -6.74
N GLY A 282 22.00 -12.90 -6.60
CA GLY A 282 22.78 -11.70 -6.94
C GLY A 282 22.54 -10.50 -6.00
N ILE A 283 22.21 -10.75 -4.74
CA ILE A 283 21.91 -9.69 -3.75
C ILE A 283 22.74 -9.79 -2.47
N ALA A 284 23.65 -10.75 -2.35
CA ALA A 284 24.43 -10.97 -1.13
C ALA A 284 25.20 -9.71 -0.66
N GLU A 285 25.71 -8.90 -1.58
CA GLU A 285 26.44 -7.65 -1.28
C GLU A 285 25.55 -6.55 -0.67
N LYS A 286 24.23 -6.64 -0.85
CA LYS A 286 23.24 -5.70 -0.28
C LYS A 286 22.78 -6.09 1.11
N ILE A 287 23.19 -7.27 1.59
CA ILE A 287 22.76 -7.84 2.87
C ILE A 287 23.95 -7.87 3.82
N SER A 288 23.76 -7.32 5.01
CA SER A 288 24.72 -7.40 6.10
C SER A 288 24.11 -8.19 7.24
N PHE A 289 24.77 -9.24 7.69
CA PHE A 289 24.47 -9.87 8.96
C PHE A 289 24.96 -8.95 10.07
N ASP A 290 24.05 -8.54 10.96
CA ASP A 290 24.30 -7.57 12.01
C ASP A 290 23.73 -8.12 13.33
N LEU A 291 24.61 -8.38 14.28
CA LEU A 291 24.25 -8.93 15.60
C LEU A 291 23.63 -7.88 16.53
N SER A 292 23.62 -6.60 16.14
CA SER A 292 22.92 -5.54 16.86
C SER A 292 21.42 -5.48 16.55
N LEU A 293 20.96 -6.16 15.51
CA LEU A 293 19.56 -6.12 15.10
C LEU A 293 18.67 -6.85 16.12
N ALA A 294 17.92 -6.09 16.89
CA ALA A 294 16.88 -6.58 17.77
C ALA A 294 15.54 -5.94 17.38
N ARG A 295 14.53 -6.77 17.07
CA ARG A 295 13.27 -6.28 16.56
C ARG A 295 12.14 -7.26 16.79
N GLY A 296 10.94 -6.77 17.22
CA GLY A 296 9.68 -7.50 17.27
C GLY A 296 9.82 -8.91 17.81
N LEU A 297 10.50 -9.06 18.96
CA LEU A 297 10.90 -10.37 19.48
C LEU A 297 9.72 -11.27 19.91
N ASP A 298 8.55 -10.69 20.09
CA ASP A 298 7.41 -11.37 20.69
C ASP A 298 6.89 -12.57 19.88
N TYR A 299 6.98 -12.51 18.54
CA TYR A 299 6.51 -13.60 17.68
C TYR A 299 7.53 -14.10 16.66
N TYR A 300 8.71 -13.47 16.51
CA TYR A 300 9.74 -13.96 15.58
C TYR A 300 10.46 -15.18 16.15
N THR A 301 10.66 -16.20 15.30
CA THR A 301 11.23 -17.51 15.66
C THR A 301 12.51 -17.85 14.91
N GLY A 302 12.96 -17.02 13.99
CA GLY A 302 14.12 -17.29 13.15
C GLY A 302 14.78 -16.03 12.63
N VAL A 303 15.12 -16.00 11.35
CA VAL A 303 15.76 -14.83 10.70
C VAL A 303 14.85 -13.61 10.80
N ILE A 304 15.44 -12.48 11.23
CA ILE A 304 14.82 -11.16 11.20
C ILE A 304 15.63 -10.25 10.29
N TYR A 305 14.98 -9.31 9.65
CA TYR A 305 15.67 -8.38 8.74
C TYR A 305 14.97 -7.02 8.71
N GLU A 306 15.79 -6.02 8.41
CA GLU A 306 15.39 -4.62 8.35
C GLU A 306 16.17 -3.90 7.26
N ALA A 307 15.50 -3.09 6.45
CA ALA A 307 16.13 -2.25 5.46
C ALA A 307 16.12 -0.79 5.90
N VAL A 308 17.31 -0.21 5.93
CA VAL A 308 17.54 1.21 6.25
C VAL A 308 18.29 1.84 5.08
N LEU A 309 17.90 3.04 4.68
CA LEU A 309 18.57 3.75 3.60
C LEU A 309 19.86 4.39 4.10
N LEU A 310 20.94 4.22 3.33
CA LEU A 310 22.19 4.92 3.55
C LEU A 310 22.09 6.36 3.05
N GLN A 311 22.69 7.28 3.79
CA GLN A 311 22.78 8.66 3.35
C GLN A 311 23.75 8.73 2.17
N SER A 312 23.25 9.04 0.98
CA SER A 312 24.12 9.31 -0.16
C SER A 312 24.83 10.66 0.02
N PRO A 313 26.16 10.74 -0.26
CA PRO A 313 26.94 11.99 -0.11
C PRO A 313 26.41 13.19 -0.90
N GLY A 314 25.58 12.99 -1.91
CA GLY A 314 24.97 14.03 -2.74
C GLY A 314 23.75 14.75 -2.12
N TRP A 315 23.30 14.34 -0.93
CA TRP A 315 22.19 14.97 -0.22
C TRP A 315 22.67 15.97 0.85
N ALA A 316 23.91 16.44 0.76
CA ALA A 316 24.57 17.38 1.68
C ALA A 316 24.00 18.81 1.52
N GLY A 317 22.74 19.01 1.86
CA GLY A 317 22.12 20.32 1.91
C GLY A 317 20.84 20.28 2.73
N LYS A 318 20.96 20.65 4.04
CA LYS A 318 19.89 20.77 5.04
C LYS A 318 19.30 19.45 5.54
N GLU A 319 19.68 19.10 6.78
CA GLU A 319 19.11 18.02 7.60
C GLU A 319 18.76 16.72 6.84
N ALA A 320 19.75 15.85 6.71
CA ALA A 320 19.54 14.50 6.20
C ALA A 320 18.42 13.83 7.01
N LEU A 321 17.29 13.58 6.39
CA LEU A 321 16.17 12.90 7.05
C LEU A 321 16.61 11.48 7.43
N ASN A 322 16.85 11.27 8.71
CA ASN A 322 16.97 9.92 9.25
C ASN A 322 15.56 9.33 9.34
N VAL A 323 15.10 8.73 8.24
CA VAL A 323 13.75 8.14 8.14
C VAL A 323 13.65 6.83 8.91
N GLY A 324 14.79 6.25 9.32
CA GLY A 324 14.87 4.95 9.96
C GLY A 324 14.52 3.80 8.98
N SER A 325 14.02 2.70 9.51
CA SER A 325 13.65 1.52 8.73
C SER A 325 12.52 1.79 7.74
N VAL A 326 12.70 1.43 6.47
CA VAL A 326 11.67 1.57 5.41
C VAL A 326 10.94 0.27 5.13
N ALA A 327 11.58 -0.87 5.39
CA ALA A 327 10.99 -2.19 5.30
C ALA A 327 11.59 -3.11 6.35
N ALA A 328 10.82 -4.09 6.81
CA ALA A 328 11.29 -5.04 7.80
C ALA A 328 10.46 -6.32 7.76
N GLY A 329 10.99 -7.40 8.35
CA GLY A 329 10.29 -8.67 8.42
C GLY A 329 11.08 -9.73 9.16
N GLY A 330 10.62 -10.97 9.00
CA GLY A 330 11.26 -12.14 9.59
C GLY A 330 10.37 -13.37 9.57
N ARG A 331 10.87 -14.44 10.17
CA ARG A 331 10.18 -15.73 10.32
C ARG A 331 9.41 -15.77 11.63
N TYR A 332 8.15 -16.22 11.58
CA TYR A 332 7.22 -16.26 12.73
C TYR A 332 6.40 -17.57 12.75
N ASP A 333 7.08 -18.68 12.89
CA ASP A 333 6.50 -20.04 12.73
C ASP A 333 5.43 -20.38 13.79
N GLY A 334 5.56 -19.87 15.02
CA GLY A 334 4.65 -20.18 16.11
C GLY A 334 3.36 -19.36 16.16
N LEU A 335 3.22 -18.31 15.33
CA LEU A 335 2.13 -17.35 15.47
C LEU A 335 0.76 -17.94 15.09
N VAL A 336 0.69 -18.76 14.03
CA VAL A 336 -0.58 -19.37 13.58
C VAL A 336 -1.13 -20.34 14.62
N ALA A 337 -0.27 -21.12 15.26
CA ALA A 337 -0.65 -22.09 16.30
C ALA A 337 -1.36 -21.44 17.50
N GLN A 338 -1.08 -20.17 17.77
CA GLN A 338 -1.71 -19.42 18.87
C GLN A 338 -3.19 -19.09 18.60
N PHE A 339 -3.63 -19.13 17.32
CA PHE A 339 -5.02 -18.94 16.92
C PHE A 339 -5.75 -20.25 16.61
N ASP A 340 -5.04 -21.37 16.50
CA ASP A 340 -5.65 -22.68 16.23
C ASP A 340 -5.98 -23.38 17.56
N PRO A 341 -7.25 -23.70 17.87
CA PRO A 341 -7.63 -24.41 19.10
C PRO A 341 -6.95 -25.77 19.26
N LYS A 342 -6.44 -26.37 18.18
CA LYS A 342 -5.69 -27.63 18.20
C LYS A 342 -4.18 -27.43 18.19
N GLY A 343 -3.71 -26.18 18.16
CA GLY A 343 -2.29 -25.84 18.14
C GLY A 343 -1.56 -26.24 16.85
N HIS A 344 -2.26 -26.38 15.71
CA HIS A 344 -1.59 -26.69 14.46
C HIS A 344 -0.68 -25.54 14.06
N ASN A 345 0.58 -25.85 13.86
CA ASN A 345 1.58 -24.89 13.44
C ASN A 345 1.64 -24.78 11.91
N VAL A 346 1.79 -23.56 11.41
CA VAL A 346 2.05 -23.25 9.99
C VAL A 346 3.22 -22.28 9.97
N PRO A 347 4.42 -22.74 9.57
CA PRO A 347 5.60 -21.88 9.47
C PRO A 347 5.33 -20.71 8.53
N CYS A 348 5.74 -19.52 8.94
CA CYS A 348 5.54 -18.30 8.16
C CYS A 348 6.80 -17.44 8.14
N VAL A 349 7.02 -16.79 7.00
CA VAL A 349 8.01 -15.73 6.85
C VAL A 349 7.43 -14.62 5.99
N GLY A 350 7.72 -13.36 6.31
CA GLY A 350 7.16 -12.26 5.57
C GLY A 350 7.92 -10.95 5.75
N LEU A 351 7.52 -9.96 4.96
CA LEU A 351 8.05 -8.61 5.03
C LEU A 351 6.92 -7.57 4.99
N SER A 352 7.18 -6.45 5.62
CA SER A 352 6.30 -5.29 5.64
C SER A 352 7.06 -4.05 5.18
N ILE A 353 6.45 -3.28 4.29
CA ILE A 353 6.99 -2.03 3.73
C ILE A 353 6.13 -0.87 4.20
N GLY A 354 6.76 0.13 4.86
CA GLY A 354 6.10 1.36 5.30
C GLY A 354 6.00 2.39 4.18
N VAL A 355 4.81 2.55 3.61
CA VAL A 355 4.59 3.42 2.43
C VAL A 355 4.90 4.88 2.73
N GLU A 356 4.52 5.40 3.90
CA GLU A 356 4.68 6.82 4.25
C GLU A 356 6.14 7.25 4.35
N ARG A 357 7.02 6.37 4.86
CA ARG A 357 8.45 6.66 4.93
C ARG A 357 9.07 6.76 3.54
N ILE A 358 8.75 5.81 2.67
CA ILE A 358 9.16 5.80 1.27
C ILE A 358 8.60 7.03 0.55
N PHE A 359 7.31 7.34 0.78
CA PHE A 359 6.65 8.49 0.20
C PHE A 359 7.37 9.81 0.54
N CYS A 360 7.74 10.02 1.82
CA CYS A 360 8.47 11.22 2.23
C CYS A 360 9.79 11.39 1.47
N LEU A 361 10.51 10.30 1.22
CA LEU A 361 11.78 10.31 0.49
C LEU A 361 11.58 10.60 -1.00
N VAL A 362 10.60 9.94 -1.63
CA VAL A 362 10.26 10.17 -3.05
C VAL A 362 9.79 11.60 -3.25
N GLU A 363 8.89 12.11 -2.39
CA GLU A 363 8.39 13.49 -2.46
C GLU A 363 9.52 14.52 -2.35
N GLN A 364 10.51 14.30 -1.47
CA GLN A 364 11.67 15.17 -1.36
C GLN A 364 12.55 15.13 -2.60
N LYS A 365 12.81 13.93 -3.13
CA LYS A 365 13.59 13.74 -4.35
C LYS A 365 12.94 14.49 -5.53
N MET A 366 11.62 14.38 -5.68
CA MET A 366 10.87 15.08 -6.72
C MET A 366 10.89 16.59 -6.54
N LYS A 367 10.78 17.09 -5.30
CA LYS A 367 10.93 18.53 -5.00
C LYS A 367 12.31 19.05 -5.34
N ALA A 368 13.36 18.24 -5.09
CA ALA A 368 14.74 18.61 -5.41
C ALA A 368 15.03 18.61 -6.92
N SER A 369 14.43 17.68 -7.67
CA SER A 369 14.58 17.61 -9.14
C SER A 369 13.72 18.60 -9.90
N GLY A 370 12.76 19.28 -9.25
CA GLY A 370 11.81 20.16 -9.91
C GLY A 370 10.82 19.43 -10.85
N GLU A 371 10.70 18.12 -10.73
CA GLU A 371 9.84 17.30 -11.59
C GLU A 371 8.37 17.70 -11.38
N LYS A 372 7.73 18.12 -12.48
CA LYS A 372 6.29 18.40 -12.47
C LYS A 372 5.52 17.10 -12.56
N VAL A 373 4.63 16.88 -11.61
CA VAL A 373 3.71 15.72 -11.62
C VAL A 373 2.35 16.18 -12.11
N ARG A 374 1.90 15.55 -13.16
CA ARG A 374 0.54 15.75 -13.65
C ARG A 374 -0.45 15.13 -12.67
N THR A 375 -1.44 15.93 -12.22
CA THR A 375 -2.37 15.55 -11.15
C THR A 375 -3.66 14.92 -11.65
N ILE A 376 -3.90 14.96 -12.94
CA ILE A 376 -5.09 14.39 -13.57
C ILE A 376 -4.68 13.44 -14.69
N GLU A 377 -5.44 12.40 -14.87
CA GLU A 377 -5.21 11.42 -15.94
C GLU A 377 -5.97 11.75 -17.23
N THR A 378 -6.70 12.85 -17.27
CA THR A 378 -7.49 13.29 -18.42
C THR A 378 -6.59 13.41 -19.65
N GLN A 379 -6.95 12.70 -20.72
CA GLN A 379 -6.21 12.66 -21.98
C GLN A 379 -6.71 13.70 -22.97
N VAL A 380 -8.02 13.96 -22.92
CA VAL A 380 -8.71 14.81 -23.89
C VAL A 380 -9.65 15.76 -23.19
N PHE A 381 -9.63 17.02 -23.61
CA PHE A 381 -10.58 18.03 -23.17
C PHE A 381 -11.55 18.40 -24.29
N VAL A 382 -12.86 18.38 -24.04
CA VAL A 382 -13.88 18.73 -25.03
C VAL A 382 -14.29 20.20 -24.87
N ALA A 383 -13.96 21.02 -25.86
CA ALA A 383 -14.15 22.47 -25.85
C ALA A 383 -15.09 22.94 -26.95
N THR A 384 -15.61 24.15 -26.78
CA THR A 384 -16.35 24.88 -27.83
C THR A 384 -16.13 26.38 -27.72
N PRO A 385 -16.02 27.09 -28.81
CA PRO A 385 -16.09 28.57 -28.83
C PRO A 385 -17.53 29.09 -28.81
N GLN A 386 -18.53 28.23 -29.11
CA GLN A 386 -19.92 28.62 -29.36
C GLN A 386 -20.77 28.63 -28.10
N ARG A 387 -21.80 29.49 -28.09
CA ARG A 387 -22.84 29.44 -27.05
C ARG A 387 -23.85 28.34 -27.39
N ASN A 388 -24.47 27.79 -26.35
CA ASN A 388 -25.54 26.76 -26.44
C ASN A 388 -25.10 25.44 -27.10
N PHE A 389 -23.80 25.13 -27.10
CA PHE A 389 -23.21 23.89 -27.64
C PHE A 389 -23.00 22.79 -26.58
N LEU A 390 -23.68 22.87 -25.45
CA LEU A 390 -23.55 21.89 -24.40
C LEU A 390 -23.95 20.48 -24.88
N ARG A 391 -25.03 20.34 -25.64
CA ARG A 391 -25.52 19.04 -26.12
C ARG A 391 -24.51 18.34 -27.02
N GLU A 392 -23.84 19.06 -27.88
CA GLU A 392 -22.82 18.50 -28.77
C GLU A 392 -21.57 18.09 -27.99
N ARG A 393 -21.13 18.89 -27.03
CA ARG A 393 -20.04 18.50 -26.15
C ARG A 393 -20.37 17.23 -25.35
N LEU A 394 -21.61 17.11 -24.85
CA LEU A 394 -22.06 15.92 -24.14
C LEU A 394 -22.07 14.66 -25.02
N LYS A 395 -22.43 14.77 -26.31
CA LYS A 395 -22.35 13.66 -27.26
C LYS A 395 -20.91 13.20 -27.47
N ILE A 396 -20.00 14.17 -27.72
CA ILE A 396 -18.58 13.88 -27.94
C ILE A 396 -17.95 13.25 -26.70
N ILE A 397 -18.18 13.81 -25.52
CA ILE A 397 -17.57 13.27 -24.30
C ILE A 397 -18.06 11.87 -23.98
N THR A 398 -19.34 11.57 -24.24
CA THR A 398 -19.90 10.22 -24.07
C THR A 398 -19.20 9.25 -25.01
N GLU A 399 -19.04 9.59 -26.28
CA GLU A 399 -18.35 8.76 -27.28
C GLU A 399 -16.89 8.49 -26.87
N LEU A 400 -16.19 9.49 -26.35
CA LEU A 400 -14.82 9.32 -25.86
C LEU A 400 -14.77 8.38 -24.64
N TRP A 401 -15.68 8.54 -23.68
CA TRP A 401 -15.78 7.65 -22.53
C TRP A 401 -16.13 6.21 -22.91
N ASP A 402 -17.07 6.03 -23.83
CA ASP A 402 -17.46 4.70 -24.35
C ASP A 402 -16.30 4.01 -25.06
N ALA A 403 -15.40 4.80 -25.67
CA ALA A 403 -14.14 4.32 -26.26
C ALA A 403 -13.00 4.12 -25.25
N GLY A 404 -13.24 4.32 -23.95
CA GLY A 404 -12.24 4.18 -22.89
C GLY A 404 -11.24 5.33 -22.79
N ILE A 405 -11.48 6.44 -23.49
CA ILE A 405 -10.61 7.63 -23.46
C ILE A 405 -10.98 8.49 -22.25
N LYS A 406 -9.97 8.86 -21.44
CA LYS A 406 -10.15 9.71 -20.26
C LYS A 406 -10.39 11.15 -20.71
N ALA A 407 -11.64 11.59 -20.71
CA ALA A 407 -12.05 12.90 -21.22
C ALA A 407 -12.82 13.71 -20.18
N GLU A 408 -12.70 15.04 -20.27
CA GLU A 408 -13.45 16.00 -19.46
C GLU A 408 -13.85 17.26 -20.22
N MET A 409 -14.72 18.06 -19.64
CA MET A 409 -15.15 19.36 -20.14
C MET A 409 -15.51 20.29 -18.99
N LEU A 410 -15.55 21.61 -19.20
CA LEU A 410 -16.10 22.53 -18.19
C LEU A 410 -17.61 22.35 -18.02
N TYR A 411 -18.05 22.27 -16.78
CA TYR A 411 -19.47 22.14 -16.40
C TYR A 411 -20.19 23.49 -16.46
N LYS A 412 -20.14 24.13 -17.63
CA LYS A 412 -20.83 25.39 -17.95
C LYS A 412 -21.53 25.28 -19.29
N ASN A 413 -22.72 25.89 -19.42
CA ASN A 413 -23.44 25.94 -20.70
C ASN A 413 -22.63 26.70 -21.75
N ASN A 414 -22.11 27.87 -21.39
CA ASN A 414 -21.43 28.79 -22.28
C ASN A 414 -20.03 29.17 -21.74
N PRO A 415 -19.05 28.27 -21.73
CA PRO A 415 -17.71 28.56 -21.27
C PRO A 415 -16.98 29.41 -22.36
N LYS A 416 -16.19 30.40 -21.93
CA LYS A 416 -15.30 31.13 -22.87
C LYS A 416 -14.17 30.20 -23.32
N LEU A 417 -13.83 30.21 -24.62
CA LEU A 417 -12.77 29.35 -25.17
C LEU A 417 -11.43 29.59 -24.46
N LEU A 418 -11.06 30.82 -24.18
CA LEU A 418 -9.83 31.15 -23.46
C LEU A 418 -9.77 30.48 -22.08
N THR A 419 -10.89 30.43 -21.34
CA THR A 419 -10.94 29.76 -20.04
C THR A 419 -10.70 28.27 -20.17
N GLN A 420 -11.21 27.66 -21.24
CA GLN A 420 -11.01 26.23 -21.54
C GLN A 420 -9.55 25.94 -21.90
N LEU A 421 -8.92 26.80 -22.72
CA LEU A 421 -7.50 26.69 -23.08
C LEU A 421 -6.60 26.84 -21.85
N LEU A 422 -6.79 27.87 -21.02
CA LEU A 422 -6.03 28.09 -19.80
C LEU A 422 -6.18 26.94 -18.79
N TYR A 423 -7.36 26.33 -18.75
CA TYR A 423 -7.58 25.16 -17.91
C TYR A 423 -6.73 23.98 -18.37
N CYS A 424 -6.70 23.67 -19.67
CA CYS A 424 -5.89 22.60 -20.23
C CYS A 424 -4.38 22.85 -20.04
N GLU A 425 -3.91 24.07 -20.27
CA GLU A 425 -2.51 24.44 -20.04
C GLU A 425 -2.11 24.30 -18.56
N LYS A 426 -3.01 24.70 -17.64
CA LYS A 426 -2.77 24.60 -16.20
C LYS A 426 -2.74 23.14 -15.68
N THR A 427 -3.52 22.27 -16.30
CA THR A 427 -3.70 20.87 -15.89
C THR A 427 -2.90 19.89 -16.75
N ASP A 428 -2.11 20.39 -17.69
CA ASP A 428 -1.28 19.60 -18.60
C ASP A 428 -2.07 18.52 -19.38
N ILE A 429 -3.32 18.83 -19.78
CA ILE A 429 -4.11 17.94 -20.64
C ILE A 429 -3.50 17.96 -22.05
N PRO A 430 -3.10 16.82 -22.64
CA PRO A 430 -2.33 16.81 -23.89
C PRO A 430 -3.15 17.20 -25.11
N LEU A 431 -4.41 16.79 -25.19
CA LEU A 431 -5.24 16.99 -26.37
C LEU A 431 -6.52 17.75 -26.05
N MET A 432 -6.93 18.62 -26.98
CA MET A 432 -8.20 19.33 -26.90
C MET A 432 -8.99 19.09 -28.18
N VAL A 433 -10.22 18.66 -28.04
CA VAL A 433 -11.20 18.57 -29.13
C VAL A 433 -12.05 19.83 -29.13
N ILE A 434 -12.10 20.53 -30.23
CA ILE A 434 -12.84 21.80 -30.40
C ILE A 434 -13.93 21.61 -31.46
N ILE A 435 -15.17 21.89 -31.06
CA ILE A 435 -16.34 21.84 -31.95
C ILE A 435 -17.12 23.14 -31.90
N GLY A 436 -17.48 23.67 -33.09
CA GLY A 436 -18.35 24.80 -33.27
C GLY A 436 -19.41 24.52 -34.37
N GLU A 437 -20.21 25.50 -34.72
CA GLU A 437 -21.27 25.36 -35.73
C GLU A 437 -20.73 25.05 -37.13
N GLN A 438 -19.61 25.61 -37.48
CA GLN A 438 -18.99 25.38 -38.79
C GLN A 438 -18.48 23.95 -38.88
N GLU A 439 -17.72 23.51 -37.90
CA GLU A 439 -17.19 22.15 -37.84
C GLU A 439 -18.32 21.10 -37.85
N GLN A 440 -19.42 21.37 -37.15
CA GLN A 440 -20.58 20.49 -37.14
C GLN A 440 -21.26 20.41 -38.54
N LYS A 441 -21.40 21.51 -39.25
CA LYS A 441 -22.02 21.56 -40.60
C LYS A 441 -21.15 20.84 -41.64
N GLU A 442 -19.84 20.96 -41.51
CA GLU A 442 -18.85 20.34 -42.42
C GLU A 442 -18.57 18.88 -42.09
N GLY A 443 -19.10 18.34 -40.95
CA GLY A 443 -18.84 16.98 -40.49
C GLY A 443 -17.40 16.77 -40.04
N VAL A 444 -16.73 17.81 -39.58
CA VAL A 444 -15.35 17.79 -39.12
C VAL A 444 -15.23 18.20 -37.64
N ILE A 445 -14.04 18.05 -37.08
CA ILE A 445 -13.72 18.47 -35.72
C ILE A 445 -12.25 18.90 -35.64
N LYS A 446 -11.94 19.88 -34.83
CA LYS A 446 -10.55 20.30 -34.63
C LYS A 446 -9.95 19.58 -33.46
N LEU A 447 -8.80 18.96 -33.66
CA LEU A 447 -7.98 18.34 -32.64
C LEU A 447 -6.72 19.18 -32.44
N ARG A 448 -6.56 19.72 -31.22
CA ARG A 448 -5.42 20.58 -30.85
C ARG A 448 -4.51 19.84 -29.87
N SER A 449 -3.22 19.83 -30.17
CA SER A 449 -2.20 19.55 -29.20
C SER A 449 -1.99 20.75 -28.28
N VAL A 450 -2.13 20.58 -26.97
CA VAL A 450 -2.04 21.73 -26.04
C VAL A 450 -0.60 22.19 -25.89
N ALA A 451 0.37 21.29 -25.92
CA ALA A 451 1.79 21.59 -25.76
C ALA A 451 2.36 22.31 -27.01
N SER A 452 2.17 21.74 -28.22
CA SER A 452 2.66 22.33 -29.48
C SER A 452 1.77 23.44 -30.02
N ARG A 453 0.53 23.57 -29.55
CA ARG A 453 -0.52 24.47 -30.04
C ARG A 453 -0.95 24.21 -31.49
N GLU A 454 -0.51 23.09 -32.06
CA GLU A 454 -0.95 22.69 -33.40
C GLU A 454 -2.42 22.25 -33.40
N GLU A 455 -3.16 22.73 -34.42
CA GLU A 455 -4.54 22.35 -34.66
C GLU A 455 -4.65 21.61 -35.99
N VAL A 456 -5.31 20.47 -35.97
CA VAL A 456 -5.58 19.67 -37.18
C VAL A 456 -7.09 19.48 -37.29
N THR A 457 -7.63 19.70 -38.46
CA THR A 457 -9.04 19.37 -38.74
C THR A 457 -9.13 17.92 -39.23
N ILE A 458 -9.97 17.16 -38.58
CA ILE A 458 -10.17 15.73 -38.88
C ILE A 458 -11.66 15.47 -39.14
N ASN A 459 -11.96 14.37 -39.85
CA ASN A 459 -13.33 13.94 -40.02
C ASN A 459 -13.93 13.54 -38.66
N ARG A 460 -15.16 13.95 -38.40
CA ARG A 460 -15.86 13.69 -37.14
C ARG A 460 -15.94 12.19 -36.81
N GLU A 461 -16.15 11.34 -37.80
CA GLU A 461 -16.23 9.88 -37.65
C GLU A 461 -14.89 9.25 -37.26
N SER A 462 -13.78 9.89 -37.59
CA SER A 462 -12.42 9.42 -37.31
C SER A 462 -11.89 9.84 -35.93
N LEU A 463 -12.67 10.59 -35.13
CA LEU A 463 -12.22 11.25 -33.91
C LEU A 463 -11.55 10.28 -32.93
N VAL A 464 -12.23 9.18 -32.61
CA VAL A 464 -11.74 8.19 -31.63
C VAL A 464 -10.45 7.55 -32.12
N ALA A 465 -10.40 7.10 -33.37
CA ALA A 465 -9.23 6.47 -33.97
C ALA A 465 -8.00 7.39 -33.99
N GLU A 466 -8.18 8.66 -34.35
CA GLU A 466 -7.09 9.64 -34.38
C GLU A 466 -6.57 9.96 -32.98
N ILE A 467 -7.45 10.08 -31.98
CA ILE A 467 -7.04 10.30 -30.59
C ILE A 467 -6.25 9.10 -30.09
N GLN A 468 -6.75 7.87 -30.29
CA GLN A 468 -6.07 6.64 -29.87
C GLN A 468 -4.69 6.51 -30.49
N LYS A 469 -4.57 6.83 -31.79
CA LYS A 469 -3.29 6.87 -32.48
C LYS A 469 -2.31 7.84 -31.83
N ARG A 470 -2.69 9.08 -31.58
CA ARG A 470 -1.84 10.09 -30.94
C ARG A 470 -1.46 9.76 -29.51
N LEU A 471 -2.37 9.13 -28.77
CA LEU A 471 -2.10 8.68 -27.40
C LEU A 471 -1.13 7.47 -27.36
N SER A 472 -1.06 6.68 -28.42
CA SER A 472 -0.09 5.57 -28.53
C SER A 472 1.30 6.04 -28.99
N GLU A 473 1.41 7.19 -29.63
CA GLU A 473 2.64 7.80 -30.10
C GLU A 473 3.30 8.74 -29.05
N SER A 474 2.57 9.05 -27.94
CA SER A 474 3.01 9.91 -26.84
C SER A 474 3.57 9.10 -25.66
#